data_43c0373dc69f09e988d5f7db5238203d
#
_entry.id   43c0373dc69f09e988d5f7db5238203d
#
_cell.length_a   1.000
_cell.length_b   1.000
_cell.length_c   1.000
_cell.angle_alpha   90.00
_cell.angle_beta   90.00
_cell.angle_gamma   90.00
#
_symmetry.space_group_name_H-M   'P 1'
#
loop_
_entity.id
_entity.type
_entity.pdbx_description
1 polymer ?
#
loop_
_entity_poly.entity_id
_entity_poly.type
_entity_poly.pdbx_seq_one_letter_code
_entity_poly.pdbx_strand_id
1 'polypeptide(L)'
;MAIDIDKISVLLNLYAYHHLSKVLDQKVSQPLSFLLQSLDERRELNVAFLFEKEADRRACEAHFKRDLVSNPYEKELLANYILDLEAKLRNGKIIDFVRAVSPILYRLFLKLLEDEIPELDSYINNSKSSQYDTWKFHKMHASENATIQAYVAEKRDGKVTSSSLSELIQLTKLDSKIKQTVKDLREFEKSVRNPLAHLIHPFDEEELYRTTGFSSSVFLEKIIDLAIYCDIVYDRDNFYFDQMNQLILEELQKD
;
A
#
# COMPACT_ATOMS: atom_id res chain seq x y z
N MET A 1 -7.76 -3.90 -38.34
CA MET A 1 -6.42 -3.30 -38.07
C MET A 1 -5.76 -4.25 -37.11
N ALA A 2 -4.61 -4.85 -37.47
CA ALA A 2 -3.92 -5.76 -36.57
C ALA A 2 -3.52 -5.05 -35.28
N ILE A 3 -3.68 -5.73 -34.15
CA ILE A 3 -3.26 -5.22 -32.86
C ILE A 3 -1.74 -5.14 -32.83
N ASP A 4 -1.20 -3.94 -32.56
CA ASP A 4 0.23 -3.68 -32.49
C ASP A 4 0.76 -4.11 -31.10
N ILE A 5 1.21 -5.37 -31.01
CA ILE A 5 1.67 -5.99 -29.76
C ILE A 5 2.84 -5.21 -29.13
N ASP A 6 3.71 -4.60 -29.93
CA ASP A 6 4.86 -3.85 -29.41
C ASP A 6 4.38 -2.61 -28.63
N LYS A 7 3.40 -1.88 -29.17
CA LYS A 7 2.80 -0.72 -28.46
C LYS A 7 2.05 -1.12 -27.21
N ILE A 8 1.34 -2.26 -27.26
CA ILE A 8 0.68 -2.82 -26.08
C ILE A 8 1.68 -3.16 -24.99
N SER A 9 2.78 -3.82 -25.35
CA SER A 9 3.83 -4.19 -24.40
C SER A 9 4.42 -2.97 -23.70
N VAL A 10 4.59 -1.84 -24.39
CA VAL A 10 5.04 -0.58 -23.76
C VAL A 10 4.05 -0.10 -22.70
N LEU A 11 2.74 -0.09 -23.00
CA LEU A 11 1.72 0.34 -22.05
C LEU A 11 1.62 -0.61 -20.85
N LEU A 12 1.74 -1.91 -21.06
CA LEU A 12 1.76 -2.92 -20.02
C LEU A 12 2.97 -2.74 -19.08
N ASN A 13 4.15 -2.52 -19.62
CA ASN A 13 5.38 -2.28 -18.84
C ASN A 13 5.30 -1.00 -18.00
N LEU A 14 4.48 -0.04 -18.42
CA LEU A 14 4.20 1.19 -17.67
C LEU A 14 3.01 1.03 -16.71
N TYR A 15 2.33 -0.13 -16.70
CA TYR A 15 1.08 -0.36 -15.97
C TYR A 15 0.00 0.69 -16.27
N ALA A 16 -0.05 1.12 -17.55
CA ALA A 16 -0.91 2.19 -18.03
C ALA A 16 -2.26 1.65 -18.55
N TYR A 17 -2.99 0.93 -17.71
CA TYR A 17 -4.20 0.18 -18.09
C TYR A 17 -5.31 1.06 -18.63
N HIS A 18 -5.48 2.27 -18.11
CA HIS A 18 -6.41 3.25 -18.65
C HIS A 18 -6.16 3.56 -20.12
N HIS A 19 -4.89 3.74 -20.49
CA HIS A 19 -4.52 4.00 -21.89
C HIS A 19 -4.64 2.75 -22.75
N LEU A 20 -4.30 1.60 -22.18
CA LEU A 20 -4.42 0.31 -22.86
C LEU A 20 -5.88 0.00 -23.21
N SER A 21 -6.81 0.19 -22.28
CA SER A 21 -8.24 0.01 -22.52
C SER A 21 -8.74 0.87 -23.67
N LYS A 22 -8.27 2.12 -23.81
CA LYS A 22 -8.61 3.01 -24.92
C LYS A 22 -8.02 2.57 -26.26
N VAL A 23 -6.83 1.97 -26.26
CA VAL A 23 -6.16 1.47 -27.48
C VAL A 23 -6.83 0.21 -28.00
N LEU A 24 -7.22 -0.70 -27.09
CA LEU A 24 -7.85 -1.98 -27.46
C LEU A 24 -9.30 -1.82 -27.87
N ASP A 25 -9.96 -0.73 -27.41
CA ASP A 25 -11.37 -0.42 -27.69
C ASP A 25 -12.29 -1.63 -27.41
N GLN A 26 -13.49 -1.68 -28.02
CA GLN A 26 -14.47 -2.77 -27.79
C GLN A 26 -14.14 -4.11 -28.49
N LYS A 27 -12.88 -4.33 -28.86
CA LYS A 27 -12.43 -5.49 -29.66
C LYS A 27 -11.93 -6.67 -28.84
N VAL A 28 -12.10 -6.64 -27.53
CA VAL A 28 -11.59 -7.69 -26.63
C VAL A 28 -12.73 -8.49 -26.01
N SER A 29 -12.44 -9.73 -25.60
CA SER A 29 -13.39 -10.58 -24.89
C SER A 29 -13.90 -9.92 -23.60
N GLN A 30 -15.10 -10.30 -23.14
CA GLN A 30 -15.65 -9.77 -21.88
C GLN A 30 -14.73 -10.02 -20.69
N PRO A 31 -14.13 -11.23 -20.50
CA PRO A 31 -13.18 -11.45 -19.42
C PRO A 31 -11.95 -10.54 -19.50
N LEU A 32 -11.40 -10.32 -20.70
CA LEU A 32 -10.26 -9.42 -20.88
C LEU A 32 -10.62 -7.98 -20.61
N SER A 33 -11.79 -7.53 -21.06
CA SER A 33 -12.29 -6.18 -20.74
C SER A 33 -12.45 -5.95 -19.25
N PHE A 34 -13.00 -6.93 -18.51
CA PHE A 34 -13.13 -6.86 -17.06
C PHE A 34 -11.76 -6.88 -16.37
N LEU A 35 -10.81 -7.70 -16.84
CA LEU A 35 -9.45 -7.72 -16.30
C LEU A 35 -8.78 -6.35 -16.43
N LEU A 36 -8.84 -5.76 -17.63
CA LEU A 36 -8.26 -4.43 -17.87
C LEU A 36 -8.89 -3.34 -16.99
N GLN A 37 -10.22 -3.35 -16.86
CA GLN A 37 -10.90 -2.44 -15.96
C GLN A 37 -10.51 -2.66 -14.51
N SER A 38 -10.41 -3.91 -14.05
CA SER A 38 -9.97 -4.23 -12.70
C SER A 38 -8.57 -3.73 -12.38
N LEU A 39 -7.66 -3.80 -13.36
CA LEU A 39 -6.29 -3.31 -13.20
C LEU A 39 -6.23 -1.78 -13.20
N ASP A 40 -7.07 -1.12 -14.01
CA ASP A 40 -7.22 0.35 -14.01
C ASP A 40 -7.74 0.84 -12.64
N GLU A 41 -8.83 0.23 -12.15
CA GLU A 41 -9.38 0.54 -10.83
C GLU A 41 -8.38 0.30 -9.69
N ARG A 42 -7.57 -0.77 -9.77
CA ARG A 42 -6.49 -1.00 -8.82
C ARG A 42 -5.42 0.10 -8.83
N ARG A 43 -5.09 0.64 -10.01
CA ARG A 43 -4.14 1.77 -10.14
C ARG A 43 -4.72 3.08 -9.57
N GLU A 44 -6.04 3.22 -9.60
CA GLU A 44 -6.77 4.33 -8.97
C GLU A 44 -7.09 4.06 -7.48
N LEU A 45 -6.54 2.97 -6.91
CA LEU A 45 -6.76 2.51 -5.53
C LEU A 45 -8.23 2.15 -5.21
N ASN A 46 -9.06 1.95 -6.24
CA ASN A 46 -10.46 1.56 -6.10
C ASN A 46 -10.61 0.02 -6.02
N VAL A 47 -10.19 -0.56 -4.91
CA VAL A 47 -10.32 -2.00 -4.66
C VAL A 47 -11.77 -2.43 -4.48
N ALA A 48 -12.65 -1.52 -4.04
CA ALA A 48 -14.08 -1.78 -3.84
C ALA A 48 -14.74 -2.33 -5.10
N PHE A 49 -14.32 -1.88 -6.29
CA PHE A 49 -14.78 -2.38 -7.58
C PHE A 49 -14.76 -3.92 -7.68
N LEU A 50 -13.67 -4.55 -7.24
CA LEU A 50 -13.51 -6.01 -7.31
C LEU A 50 -14.46 -6.78 -6.38
N PHE A 51 -14.87 -6.17 -5.27
CA PHE A 51 -15.79 -6.76 -4.31
C PHE A 51 -17.26 -6.50 -4.68
N GLU A 52 -17.55 -5.32 -5.21
CA GLU A 52 -18.89 -4.95 -5.69
C GLU A 52 -19.29 -5.72 -6.97
N LYS A 53 -18.30 -6.03 -7.83
CA LYS A 53 -18.48 -6.78 -9.09
C LYS A 53 -18.11 -8.27 -8.94
N GLU A 54 -18.50 -8.89 -7.84
CA GLU A 54 -18.09 -10.26 -7.52
C GLU A 54 -18.44 -11.28 -8.60
N ALA A 55 -19.61 -11.21 -9.22
CA ALA A 55 -20.02 -12.14 -10.28
C ALA A 55 -19.12 -12.04 -11.52
N ASP A 56 -18.83 -10.81 -11.98
CA ASP A 56 -17.95 -10.58 -13.12
C ASP A 56 -16.51 -10.96 -12.78
N ARG A 57 -16.06 -10.66 -11.56
CA ARG A 57 -14.76 -11.07 -11.05
C ARG A 57 -14.60 -12.58 -11.08
N ARG A 58 -15.56 -13.35 -10.54
CA ARG A 58 -15.50 -14.81 -10.54
C ARG A 58 -15.50 -15.40 -11.96
N ALA A 59 -16.26 -14.81 -12.88
CA ALA A 59 -16.24 -15.23 -14.28
C ALA A 59 -14.86 -14.98 -14.93
N CYS A 60 -14.25 -13.85 -14.64
CA CYS A 60 -12.90 -13.51 -15.10
C CYS A 60 -11.84 -14.45 -14.50
N GLU A 61 -11.89 -14.70 -13.19
CA GLU A 61 -11.00 -15.63 -12.47
C GLU A 61 -11.11 -17.06 -13.04
N ALA A 62 -12.32 -17.50 -13.34
CA ALA A 62 -12.55 -18.82 -13.96
C ALA A 62 -11.97 -18.91 -15.38
N HIS A 63 -12.11 -17.84 -16.19
CA HIS A 63 -11.56 -17.78 -17.54
C HIS A 63 -10.03 -17.84 -17.55
N PHE A 64 -9.37 -17.01 -16.74
CA PHE A 64 -7.91 -16.94 -16.67
C PHE A 64 -7.30 -17.97 -15.72
N LYS A 65 -8.11 -18.71 -14.95
CA LYS A 65 -7.67 -19.64 -13.90
C LYS A 65 -6.72 -18.99 -12.90
N ARG A 66 -7.03 -17.76 -12.54
CA ARG A 66 -6.23 -16.92 -11.66
C ARG A 66 -7.12 -16.07 -10.77
N ASP A 67 -6.83 -16.08 -9.46
CA ASP A 67 -7.52 -15.21 -8.51
C ASP A 67 -7.08 -13.75 -8.71
N LEU A 68 -8.06 -12.85 -8.74
CA LEU A 68 -7.81 -11.40 -8.83
C LEU A 68 -7.66 -10.76 -7.46
N VAL A 69 -8.14 -11.38 -6.39
CA VAL A 69 -7.98 -10.93 -5.00
C VAL A 69 -7.42 -12.05 -4.15
N SER A 70 -6.53 -11.73 -3.22
CA SER A 70 -5.88 -12.73 -2.35
C SER A 70 -6.20 -12.50 -0.86
N ASN A 71 -6.83 -11.40 -0.52
CA ASN A 71 -7.12 -11.01 0.85
C ASN A 71 -8.61 -10.66 1.03
N PRO A 72 -9.14 -10.69 2.28
CA PRO A 72 -10.37 -9.99 2.62
C PRO A 72 -10.23 -8.49 2.36
N TYR A 73 -11.35 -7.80 2.15
CA TYR A 73 -11.43 -6.41 1.69
C TYR A 73 -10.44 -5.45 2.38
N GLU A 74 -10.44 -5.40 3.71
CA GLU A 74 -9.58 -4.46 4.47
C GLU A 74 -8.08 -4.74 4.26
N LYS A 75 -7.68 -6.01 4.19
CA LYS A 75 -6.30 -6.39 3.91
C LYS A 75 -5.95 -6.19 2.42
N GLU A 76 -6.91 -6.38 1.52
CA GLU A 76 -6.73 -6.16 0.08
C GLU A 76 -6.50 -4.69 -0.24
N LEU A 77 -7.11 -3.76 0.51
CA LEU A 77 -6.81 -2.32 0.41
C LEU A 77 -5.33 -2.03 0.67
N LEU A 78 -4.77 -2.64 1.71
CA LEU A 78 -3.36 -2.45 2.07
C LEU A 78 -2.43 -3.14 1.08
N ALA A 79 -2.74 -4.37 0.66
CA ALA A 79 -1.99 -5.09 -0.37
C ALA A 79 -1.96 -4.29 -1.69
N ASN A 80 -3.10 -3.78 -2.12
CA ASN A 80 -3.21 -2.97 -3.33
C ASN A 80 -2.42 -1.66 -3.25
N TYR A 81 -2.39 -1.03 -2.08
CA TYR A 81 -1.58 0.17 -1.88
C TYR A 81 -0.08 -0.14 -2.03
N ILE A 82 0.38 -1.30 -1.53
CA ILE A 82 1.77 -1.76 -1.69
C ILE A 82 2.07 -2.08 -3.16
N LEU A 83 1.12 -2.71 -3.90
CA LEU A 83 1.26 -2.92 -5.35
C LEU A 83 1.44 -1.60 -6.10
N ASP A 84 0.71 -0.55 -5.72
CA ASP A 84 0.87 0.78 -6.33
C ASP A 84 2.23 1.41 -6.01
N LEU A 85 2.73 1.26 -4.78
CA LEU A 85 4.09 1.69 -4.41
C LEU A 85 5.15 0.97 -5.23
N GLU A 86 5.05 -0.36 -5.37
CA GLU A 86 5.98 -1.16 -6.16
C GLU A 86 5.94 -0.78 -7.64
N ALA A 87 4.75 -0.56 -8.21
CA ALA A 87 4.60 -0.09 -9.60
C ALA A 87 5.28 1.27 -9.83
N LYS A 88 5.20 2.20 -8.84
CA LYS A 88 5.93 3.47 -8.91
C LYS A 88 7.44 3.26 -8.96
N LEU A 89 7.98 2.39 -8.12
CA LEU A 89 9.42 2.08 -8.11
C LEU A 89 9.88 1.43 -9.41
N ARG A 90 9.16 0.43 -9.91
CA ARG A 90 9.46 -0.25 -11.18
C ARG A 90 9.48 0.70 -12.37
N ASN A 91 8.69 1.77 -12.30
CA ASN A 91 8.65 2.85 -13.30
C ASN A 91 9.63 4.00 -13.00
N GLY A 92 10.54 3.87 -12.03
CA GLY A 92 11.51 4.91 -11.67
C GLY A 92 10.89 6.18 -11.08
N LYS A 93 9.65 6.11 -10.57
CA LYS A 93 8.91 7.24 -9.99
C LYS A 93 9.25 7.44 -8.51
N ILE A 94 10.54 7.70 -8.21
CA ILE A 94 11.06 7.76 -6.83
C ILE A 94 10.34 8.83 -5.99
N ILE A 95 10.12 10.02 -6.54
CA ILE A 95 9.40 11.10 -5.84
C ILE A 95 7.97 10.67 -5.48
N ASP A 96 7.26 10.05 -6.43
CA ASP A 96 5.88 9.64 -6.22
C ASP A 96 5.79 8.50 -5.20
N PHE A 97 6.74 7.57 -5.23
CA PHE A 97 6.88 6.53 -4.21
C PHE A 97 7.05 7.15 -2.83
N VAL A 98 8.05 8.00 -2.63
CA VAL A 98 8.36 8.59 -1.33
C VAL A 98 7.21 9.43 -0.77
N ARG A 99 6.51 10.19 -1.62
CA ARG A 99 5.31 10.95 -1.23
C ARG A 99 4.15 10.07 -0.79
N ALA A 100 4.08 8.85 -1.32
CA ALA A 100 2.99 7.91 -1.06
C ALA A 100 3.24 6.97 0.14
N VAL A 101 4.40 7.02 0.83
CA VAL A 101 4.72 6.06 1.91
C VAL A 101 3.95 6.29 3.20
N SER A 102 3.68 7.56 3.57
CA SER A 102 3.10 7.88 4.88
C SER A 102 1.76 7.21 5.18
N PRO A 103 0.80 7.13 4.24
CA PRO A 103 -0.48 6.49 4.49
C PRO A 103 -0.35 5.00 4.81
N ILE A 104 0.49 4.26 4.11
CA ILE A 104 0.64 2.82 4.37
C ILE A 104 1.33 2.56 5.71
N LEU A 105 2.33 3.36 6.09
CA LEU A 105 2.97 3.23 7.40
C LEU A 105 1.97 3.47 8.53
N TYR A 106 1.15 4.52 8.41
CA TYR A 106 0.10 4.80 9.39
C TYR A 106 -0.85 3.59 9.57
N ARG A 107 -1.32 3.00 8.47
CA ARG A 107 -2.25 1.87 8.50
C ARG A 107 -1.61 0.59 9.03
N LEU A 108 -0.39 0.27 8.63
CA LEU A 108 0.33 -0.91 9.14
C LEU A 108 0.66 -0.77 10.63
N PHE A 109 1.03 0.42 11.10
CA PHE A 109 1.28 0.65 12.52
C PHE A 109 0.02 0.54 13.36
N LEU A 110 -1.12 1.03 12.85
CA LEU A 110 -2.43 0.77 13.50
C LEU A 110 -2.71 -0.72 13.57
N LYS A 111 -2.51 -1.45 12.46
CA LYS A 111 -2.78 -2.89 12.40
C LYS A 111 -1.93 -3.69 13.41
N LEU A 112 -0.64 -3.37 13.55
CA LEU A 112 0.22 -3.97 14.57
C LEU A 112 -0.28 -3.72 15.99
N LEU A 113 -0.81 -2.53 16.25
CA LEU A 113 -1.30 -2.17 17.58
C LEU A 113 -2.67 -2.77 17.89
N GLU A 114 -3.53 -3.02 16.90
CA GLU A 114 -4.82 -3.69 17.08
C GLU A 114 -4.67 -5.08 17.70
N ASP A 115 -3.63 -5.83 17.29
CA ASP A 115 -3.34 -7.16 17.81
C ASP A 115 -2.77 -7.12 19.25
N GLU A 116 -2.04 -6.04 19.61
CA GLU A 116 -1.45 -5.84 20.94
C GLU A 116 -2.39 -5.14 21.93
N ILE A 117 -3.32 -4.34 21.42
CA ILE A 117 -4.25 -3.50 22.19
C ILE A 117 -5.65 -3.64 21.55
N PRO A 118 -6.42 -4.68 21.90
CA PRO A 118 -7.70 -4.98 21.26
C PRO A 118 -8.72 -3.83 21.29
N GLU A 119 -8.65 -2.94 22.31
CA GLU A 119 -9.52 -1.78 22.42
C GLU A 119 -8.94 -0.49 21.82
N LEU A 120 -7.91 -0.54 20.98
CA LEU A 120 -7.21 0.60 20.42
C LEU A 120 -8.16 1.65 19.81
N ASP A 121 -9.13 1.20 19.01
CA ASP A 121 -10.13 2.07 18.38
C ASP A 121 -10.92 2.91 19.38
N SER A 122 -11.13 2.39 20.59
CA SER A 122 -11.83 3.11 21.65
C SER A 122 -11.06 4.34 22.12
N TYR A 123 -9.72 4.34 21.97
CA TYR A 123 -8.82 5.45 22.34
C TYR A 123 -8.62 6.46 21.23
N ILE A 124 -9.08 6.17 20.01
CA ILE A 124 -8.94 7.06 18.87
C ILE A 124 -10.27 7.79 18.62
N ASN A 125 -10.20 9.09 18.45
CA ASN A 125 -11.30 9.90 17.98
C ASN A 125 -11.15 10.07 16.47
N ASN A 126 -11.85 9.21 15.72
CA ASN A 126 -11.91 9.30 14.26
C ASN A 126 -12.86 10.45 13.90
N SER A 127 -12.32 11.63 13.70
CA SER A 127 -13.09 12.80 13.31
C SER A 127 -13.16 12.91 11.80
N LYS A 128 -14.33 12.62 11.21
CA LYS A 128 -14.60 12.85 9.78
C LYS A 128 -14.43 14.33 9.35
N SER A 129 -14.33 15.24 10.29
CA SER A 129 -14.25 16.70 10.07
C SER A 129 -12.89 17.31 10.37
N SER A 130 -11.97 16.60 11.03
CA SER A 130 -10.61 17.07 11.32
C SER A 130 -9.59 16.45 10.37
N GLN A 131 -8.52 17.18 10.10
CA GLN A 131 -7.42 16.69 9.25
C GLN A 131 -6.65 15.51 9.86
N TYR A 132 -6.85 15.23 11.17
CA TYR A 132 -6.10 14.22 11.92
C TYR A 132 -6.98 13.53 12.93
N ASP A 133 -6.82 12.23 13.09
CA ASP A 133 -7.31 11.49 14.22
C ASP A 133 -6.63 11.98 15.51
N THR A 134 -7.33 11.91 16.63
CA THR A 134 -6.81 12.38 17.92
C THR A 134 -6.97 11.31 19.00
N TRP A 135 -6.01 11.29 19.94
CA TRP A 135 -6.08 10.43 21.13
C TRP A 135 -7.12 10.92 22.12
N LYS A 136 -7.93 10.01 22.66
CA LYS A 136 -8.83 10.25 23.79
C LYS A 136 -8.09 10.04 25.10
N PHE A 137 -7.20 10.97 25.46
CA PHE A 137 -6.34 10.85 26.66
C PHE A 137 -7.13 10.53 27.93
N HIS A 138 -8.34 11.09 28.12
CA HIS A 138 -9.18 10.78 29.29
C HIS A 138 -9.52 9.29 29.39
N LYS A 139 -9.74 8.61 28.26
CA LYS A 139 -9.95 7.15 28.23
C LYS A 139 -8.65 6.39 28.44
N MET A 140 -7.57 6.85 27.82
CA MET A 140 -6.27 6.21 27.95
C MET A 140 -5.75 6.27 29.40
N HIS A 141 -5.96 7.37 30.12
CA HIS A 141 -5.63 7.47 31.55
C HIS A 141 -6.45 6.54 32.44
N ALA A 142 -7.67 6.18 32.04
CA ALA A 142 -8.53 5.24 32.73
C ALA A 142 -8.29 3.77 32.33
N SER A 143 -7.39 3.51 31.36
CA SER A 143 -7.08 2.16 30.91
C SER A 143 -6.28 1.37 31.93
N GLU A 144 -6.56 0.08 32.04
CA GLU A 144 -5.73 -0.87 32.83
C GLU A 144 -4.56 -1.46 32.03
N ASN A 145 -4.49 -1.17 30.72
CA ASN A 145 -3.44 -1.66 29.85
C ASN A 145 -2.11 -0.98 30.16
N ALA A 146 -1.11 -1.77 30.56
CA ALA A 146 0.21 -1.27 30.99
C ALA A 146 0.93 -0.47 29.88
N THR A 147 0.79 -0.86 28.61
CA THR A 147 1.38 -0.17 27.47
C THR A 147 0.76 1.22 27.29
N ILE A 148 -0.56 1.32 27.39
CA ILE A 148 -1.29 2.59 27.33
C ILE A 148 -0.90 3.50 28.50
N GLN A 149 -0.82 2.95 29.73
CA GLN A 149 -0.40 3.72 30.91
C GLN A 149 1.03 4.27 30.77
N ALA A 150 1.97 3.44 30.29
CA ALA A 150 3.33 3.90 30.01
C ALA A 150 3.38 5.02 28.97
N TYR A 151 2.55 4.92 27.92
CA TYR A 151 2.49 5.95 26.86
C TYR A 151 1.97 7.29 27.41
N VAL A 152 0.84 7.31 28.12
CA VAL A 152 0.24 8.56 28.62
C VAL A 152 1.01 9.22 29.76
N ALA A 153 1.88 8.48 30.44
CA ALA A 153 2.78 9.04 31.46
C ALA A 153 3.79 10.02 30.86
N GLU A 154 4.21 9.82 29.61
CA GLU A 154 5.24 10.62 28.94
C GLU A 154 4.68 11.58 27.90
N LYS A 155 3.49 11.33 27.35
CA LYS A 155 2.96 12.02 26.17
C LYS A 155 1.78 12.92 26.47
N ARG A 156 1.75 14.07 25.76
CA ARG A 156 0.70 15.10 25.88
C ARG A 156 0.17 15.57 24.53
N ASP A 157 0.73 15.10 23.39
CA ASP A 157 0.25 15.46 22.05
C ASP A 157 -0.98 14.61 21.69
N GLY A 158 -2.06 15.29 21.35
CA GLY A 158 -3.35 14.67 21.06
C GLY A 158 -3.50 14.05 19.67
N LYS A 159 -2.50 14.15 18.78
CA LYS A 159 -2.62 13.66 17.40
C LYS A 159 -2.20 12.19 17.27
N VAL A 160 -3.01 11.42 16.52
CA VAL A 160 -2.63 10.09 16.07
C VAL A 160 -1.88 10.22 14.74
N THR A 161 -0.61 9.87 14.73
CA THR A 161 0.27 9.97 13.57
C THR A 161 1.18 8.73 13.49
N SER A 162 1.83 8.50 12.37
CA SER A 162 2.86 7.44 12.25
C SER A 162 3.93 7.56 13.34
N SER A 163 4.27 8.79 13.77
CA SER A 163 5.20 9.03 14.89
C SER A 163 4.66 8.53 16.22
N SER A 164 3.45 8.97 16.59
CA SER A 164 2.85 8.59 17.88
C SER A 164 2.53 7.08 17.94
N LEU A 165 2.12 6.49 16.81
CA LEU A 165 1.93 5.05 16.70
C LEU A 165 3.25 4.28 16.84
N SER A 166 4.32 4.73 16.16
CA SER A 166 5.65 4.15 16.31
C SER A 166 6.15 4.18 17.76
N GLU A 167 5.94 5.30 18.46
CA GLU A 167 6.30 5.43 19.88
C GLU A 167 5.51 4.47 20.76
N LEU A 168 4.21 4.33 20.52
CA LEU A 168 3.37 3.37 21.25
C LEU A 168 3.81 1.92 20.97
N ILE A 169 4.15 1.57 19.72
CA ILE A 169 4.67 0.25 19.33
C ILE A 169 5.94 -0.10 20.12
N GLN A 170 6.86 0.87 20.34
CA GLN A 170 8.08 0.61 21.11
C GLN A 170 7.79 0.15 22.56
N LEU A 171 6.64 0.53 23.13
CA LEU A 171 6.22 0.16 24.47
C LEU A 171 5.50 -1.20 24.56
N THR A 172 5.06 -1.78 23.43
CA THR A 172 4.38 -3.09 23.37
C THR A 172 5.33 -4.25 23.68
N LYS A 173 4.80 -5.48 23.68
CA LYS A 173 5.57 -6.72 23.82
C LYS A 173 6.01 -7.32 22.48
N LEU A 174 5.75 -6.65 21.37
CA LEU A 174 6.18 -7.09 20.02
C LEU A 174 7.66 -7.41 19.96
N ASP A 175 8.01 -8.34 19.08
CA ASP A 175 9.39 -8.75 18.85
C ASP A 175 10.31 -7.56 18.53
N SER A 176 11.55 -7.62 19.00
CA SER A 176 12.55 -6.56 18.81
C SER A 176 12.84 -6.27 17.34
N LYS A 177 12.78 -7.28 16.46
CA LYS A 177 13.00 -7.14 15.03
C LYS A 177 11.87 -6.31 14.40
N ILE A 178 10.61 -6.55 14.80
CA ILE A 178 9.46 -5.77 14.33
C ILE A 178 9.55 -4.32 14.79
N LYS A 179 9.87 -4.11 16.08
CA LYS A 179 10.09 -2.76 16.62
C LYS A 179 11.19 -2.01 15.88
N GLN A 180 12.30 -2.70 15.54
CA GLN A 180 13.38 -2.09 14.77
C GLN A 180 12.91 -1.73 13.35
N THR A 181 12.17 -2.62 12.67
CA THR A 181 11.60 -2.34 11.36
C THR A 181 10.69 -1.10 11.40
N VAL A 182 9.81 -1.00 12.39
CA VAL A 182 8.94 0.19 12.59
C VAL A 182 9.77 1.46 12.79
N LYS A 183 10.85 1.38 13.58
CA LYS A 183 11.76 2.51 13.83
C LYS A 183 12.45 2.95 12.54
N ASP A 184 13.01 2.02 11.77
CA ASP A 184 13.67 2.29 10.50
C ASP A 184 12.72 2.96 9.50
N LEU A 185 11.50 2.41 9.34
CA LEU A 185 10.47 2.95 8.47
C LEU A 185 10.06 4.37 8.88
N ARG A 186 9.95 4.62 10.18
CA ARG A 186 9.61 5.95 10.69
C ARG A 186 10.74 6.96 10.50
N GLU A 187 11.99 6.54 10.68
CA GLU A 187 13.16 7.39 10.46
C GLU A 187 13.29 7.77 8.99
N PHE A 188 13.09 6.83 8.08
CA PHE A 188 13.01 7.09 6.65
C PHE A 188 11.92 8.12 6.34
N GLU A 189 10.66 7.88 6.76
CA GLU A 189 9.55 8.81 6.51
C GLU A 189 9.89 10.22 6.99
N LYS A 190 10.47 10.37 8.17
CA LYS A 190 10.91 11.65 8.73
C LYS A 190 11.97 12.31 7.87
N SER A 191 12.96 11.55 7.40
CA SER A 191 14.09 12.05 6.62
C SER A 191 13.71 12.58 5.25
N VAL A 192 12.71 11.97 4.60
CA VAL A 192 12.27 12.37 3.25
C VAL A 192 11.16 13.41 3.23
N ARG A 193 10.32 13.46 4.28
CA ARG A 193 9.14 14.34 4.31
C ARG A 193 9.50 15.82 4.26
N ASN A 194 10.47 16.26 5.05
CA ASN A 194 10.84 17.66 5.14
C ASN A 194 11.55 18.16 3.87
N PRO A 195 12.58 17.48 3.34
CA PRO A 195 13.18 17.86 2.07
C PRO A 195 12.17 17.94 0.93
N LEU A 196 11.33 16.91 0.76
CA LEU A 196 10.37 16.84 -0.36
C LEU A 196 9.27 17.88 -0.32
N ALA A 197 8.93 18.42 0.85
CA ALA A 197 7.92 19.48 0.97
C ALA A 197 8.38 20.80 0.30
N HIS A 198 9.68 21.00 0.12
CA HIS A 198 10.29 22.24 -0.39
C HIS A 198 11.15 22.03 -1.63
N LEU A 199 11.27 20.80 -2.12
CA LEU A 199 12.10 20.47 -3.27
C LEU A 199 11.44 20.89 -4.59
N ILE A 200 12.17 21.69 -5.39
CA ILE A 200 11.84 22.09 -6.76
C ILE A 200 12.86 21.48 -7.75
N HIS A 201 13.71 20.59 -7.29
CA HIS A 201 14.73 19.93 -8.12
C HIS A 201 14.50 18.40 -8.19
N PRO A 202 15.11 17.69 -9.15
CA PRO A 202 15.03 16.25 -9.24
C PRO A 202 15.40 15.55 -7.94
N PHE A 203 14.67 14.48 -7.62
CA PHE A 203 14.93 13.62 -6.49
C PHE A 203 14.88 12.18 -7.01
N ASP A 204 16.03 11.59 -7.17
CA ASP A 204 16.24 10.25 -7.69
C ASP A 204 16.69 9.27 -6.60
N GLU A 205 17.08 8.07 -7.00
CA GLU A 205 17.54 7.01 -6.10
C GLU A 205 18.84 7.39 -5.36
N GLU A 206 19.74 8.12 -6.02
CA GLU A 206 21.00 8.57 -5.41
C GLU A 206 20.75 9.59 -4.31
N GLU A 207 19.89 10.57 -4.57
CA GLU A 207 19.48 11.56 -3.58
C GLU A 207 18.72 10.93 -2.41
N LEU A 208 17.85 9.94 -2.70
CA LEU A 208 17.16 9.18 -1.68
C LEU A 208 18.16 8.46 -0.77
N TYR A 209 19.11 7.74 -1.35
CA TYR A 209 20.13 7.01 -0.59
C TYR A 209 21.01 7.96 0.25
N ARG A 210 21.43 9.07 -0.34
CA ARG A 210 22.22 10.10 0.36
C ARG A 210 21.46 10.68 1.58
N THR A 211 20.15 10.85 1.44
CA THR A 211 19.30 11.46 2.47
C THR A 211 18.94 10.50 3.59
N THR A 212 18.76 9.21 3.28
CA THR A 212 18.18 8.22 4.20
C THR A 212 19.14 7.11 4.60
N GLY A 213 20.18 6.85 3.81
CA GLY A 213 21.03 5.67 3.95
C GLY A 213 20.41 4.37 3.41
N PHE A 214 19.21 4.44 2.83
CA PHE A 214 18.49 3.27 2.27
C PHE A 214 18.12 3.49 0.82
N SER A 215 18.14 2.42 0.03
CA SER A 215 17.52 2.42 -1.29
C SER A 215 16.00 2.30 -1.19
N SER A 216 15.30 2.76 -2.22
CA SER A 216 13.85 2.63 -2.30
C SER A 216 13.37 1.17 -2.23
N SER A 217 14.13 0.25 -2.84
CA SER A 217 13.84 -1.19 -2.81
C SER A 217 13.93 -1.76 -1.39
N VAL A 218 14.98 -1.45 -0.63
CA VAL A 218 15.13 -1.88 0.77
C VAL A 218 13.98 -1.35 1.63
N PHE A 219 13.54 -0.13 1.35
CA PHE A 219 12.43 0.45 2.07
C PHE A 219 11.09 -0.22 1.75
N LEU A 220 10.84 -0.52 0.46
CA LEU A 220 9.66 -1.27 0.04
C LEU A 220 9.65 -2.67 0.67
N GLU A 221 10.78 -3.39 0.68
CA GLU A 221 10.91 -4.70 1.31
C GLU A 221 10.51 -4.67 2.80
N LYS A 222 10.94 -3.64 3.54
CA LYS A 222 10.55 -3.47 4.94
C LYS A 222 9.03 -3.25 5.11
N ILE A 223 8.39 -2.54 4.18
CA ILE A 223 6.93 -2.37 4.18
C ILE A 223 6.25 -3.71 3.92
N ILE A 224 6.73 -4.49 2.94
CA ILE A 224 6.20 -5.81 2.60
C ILE A 224 6.38 -6.78 3.79
N ASP A 225 7.55 -6.79 4.42
CA ASP A 225 7.81 -7.59 5.63
C ASP A 225 6.80 -7.31 6.73
N LEU A 226 6.54 -6.03 6.97
CA LEU A 226 5.58 -5.60 7.98
C LEU A 226 4.14 -5.96 7.62
N ALA A 227 3.77 -5.85 6.33
CA ALA A 227 2.46 -6.25 5.83
C ALA A 227 2.22 -7.76 5.99
N ILE A 228 3.22 -8.58 5.64
CA ILE A 228 3.16 -10.03 5.81
C ILE A 228 3.07 -10.40 7.30
N TYR A 229 3.78 -9.70 8.17
CA TYR A 229 3.67 -9.88 9.62
C TYR A 229 2.25 -9.58 10.14
N CYS A 230 1.52 -8.66 9.50
CA CYS A 230 0.11 -8.36 9.77
C CYS A 230 -0.86 -9.30 9.03
N ASP A 231 -0.43 -10.50 8.60
CA ASP A 231 -1.22 -11.48 7.83
C ASP A 231 -1.83 -10.93 6.54
N ILE A 232 -1.16 -10.00 5.88
CA ILE A 232 -1.51 -9.55 4.53
C ILE A 232 -0.79 -10.45 3.54
N VAL A 233 -1.56 -11.14 2.68
CA VAL A 233 -1.01 -11.96 1.61
C VAL A 233 -0.41 -11.06 0.54
N TYR A 234 0.88 -11.21 0.28
CA TYR A 234 1.63 -10.48 -0.74
C TYR A 234 2.69 -11.38 -1.37
N ASP A 235 2.65 -11.54 -2.69
CA ASP A 235 3.64 -12.33 -3.45
C ASP A 235 4.83 -11.42 -3.78
N ARG A 236 5.97 -11.64 -3.10
CA ARG A 236 7.18 -10.83 -3.33
C ARG A 236 7.99 -11.28 -4.54
N ASP A 237 7.85 -12.54 -4.92
CA ASP A 237 8.67 -13.13 -6.00
C ASP A 237 8.07 -12.83 -7.36
N ASN A 238 6.75 -12.71 -7.42
CA ASN A 238 6.02 -12.50 -8.66
C ASN A 238 5.10 -11.28 -8.55
N PHE A 239 5.54 -10.18 -9.11
CA PHE A 239 4.76 -8.95 -9.05
C PHE A 239 3.40 -9.10 -9.74
N TYR A 240 2.34 -8.78 -9.03
CA TYR A 240 0.96 -9.00 -9.46
C TYR A 240 0.66 -8.42 -10.85
N PHE A 241 1.04 -7.16 -11.11
CA PHE A 241 0.76 -6.53 -12.40
C PHE A 241 1.54 -7.18 -13.55
N ASP A 242 2.75 -7.70 -13.32
CA ASP A 242 3.49 -8.42 -14.35
C ASP A 242 2.82 -9.76 -14.70
N GLN A 243 2.28 -10.47 -13.69
CA GLN A 243 1.51 -11.68 -13.92
C GLN A 243 0.24 -11.40 -14.74
N MET A 244 -0.46 -10.32 -14.42
CA MET A 244 -1.67 -9.91 -15.17
C MET A 244 -1.31 -9.46 -16.58
N ASN A 245 -0.19 -8.77 -16.78
CA ASN A 245 0.31 -8.37 -18.09
C ASN A 245 0.56 -9.58 -18.99
N GLN A 246 1.12 -10.65 -18.42
CA GLN A 246 1.32 -11.90 -19.15
C GLN A 246 -0.01 -12.51 -19.61
N LEU A 247 -1.02 -12.57 -18.74
CA LEU A 247 -2.34 -13.09 -19.10
C LEU A 247 -2.99 -12.26 -20.23
N ILE A 248 -2.85 -10.95 -20.19
CA ILE A 248 -3.35 -10.05 -21.25
C ILE A 248 -2.66 -10.36 -22.58
N LEU A 249 -1.33 -10.49 -22.59
CA LEU A 249 -0.58 -10.80 -23.82
C LEU A 249 -0.95 -12.17 -24.38
N GLU A 250 -1.07 -13.18 -23.53
CA GLU A 250 -1.47 -14.54 -23.93
C GLU A 250 -2.89 -14.55 -24.53
N GLU A 251 -3.81 -13.78 -23.99
CA GLU A 251 -5.18 -13.69 -24.50
C GLU A 251 -5.23 -12.98 -25.86
N LEU A 252 -4.50 -11.86 -26.02
CA LEU A 252 -4.44 -11.12 -27.27
C LEU A 252 -3.73 -11.86 -28.42
N GLN A 253 -2.94 -12.90 -28.11
CA GLN A 253 -2.30 -13.76 -29.11
C GLN A 253 -3.17 -14.92 -29.58
N LYS A 254 -4.32 -15.16 -28.93
CA LYS A 254 -5.26 -16.21 -29.34
C LYS A 254 -6.20 -15.76 -30.48
N ASP A 255 -6.39 -14.42 -30.63
CA ASP A 255 -7.20 -13.77 -31.66
C ASP A 255 -6.35 -13.41 -32.90
#